data_1ebd0a0c87373733d3057a6abbda04c5
#
_entry.id   1ebd0a0c87373733d3057a6abbda04c5
#
_cell.length_a   1.000
_cell.length_b   1.000
_cell.length_c   1.000
_cell.angle_alpha   90.00
_cell.angle_beta   90.00
_cell.angle_gamma   90.00
#
_symmetry.space_group_name_H-M   'P 1'
#
loop_
_entity.id
_entity.type
_entity.pdbx_description
1 polymer ?
#
loop_
_entity_poly.entity_id
_entity_poly.type
_entity_poly.pdbx_seq_one_letter_code
_entity_poly.pdbx_strand_id
1 'polypeptide(L)'
;PRKVQIFEPLSRAIISQQISVKAAQSISRKLTEEFGNKNGNLDIERIFKARHEKLKACGLSQNKAQYLKELSKHARDRQLPSGEELKCMSNSEVVDSLTKLKGVGKWTAEMILIFQFGRADVLAVDDLALRKGHGILLGKKNHESSREQLETYAKRWRPYRSAGCWY
;
A
#
# COMPACT_ATOMS: atom_id res chain seq x y z
N PRO A 1 2.93 -21.57 10.34
CA PRO A 1 3.08 -20.15 9.96
C PRO A 1 2.21 -19.88 8.75
N ARG A 2 1.24 -18.95 8.88
CA ARG A 2 0.43 -18.53 7.72
C ARG A 2 1.38 -17.90 6.71
N LYS A 3 1.47 -18.46 5.49
CA LYS A 3 2.16 -17.80 4.37
C LYS A 3 1.54 -16.42 4.19
N VAL A 4 2.32 -15.37 4.40
CA VAL A 4 1.84 -14.00 4.16
C VAL A 4 1.61 -13.86 2.66
N GLN A 5 0.35 -13.86 2.26
CA GLN A 5 -0.03 -13.62 0.86
C GLN A 5 -0.06 -12.11 0.63
N ILE A 6 0.87 -11.61 -0.16
CA ILE A 6 1.01 -10.17 -0.42
C ILE A 6 -0.13 -9.60 -1.27
N PHE A 7 -0.90 -10.45 -1.96
CA PHE A 7 -2.01 -10.02 -2.83
C PHE A 7 -3.06 -9.19 -2.09
N GLU A 8 -3.50 -9.66 -0.91
CA GLU A 8 -4.55 -8.97 -0.15
C GLU A 8 -4.09 -7.59 0.38
N PRO A 9 -2.91 -7.45 1.02
CA PRO A 9 -2.38 -6.15 1.40
C PRO A 9 -2.21 -5.18 0.23
N LEU A 10 -1.68 -5.63 -0.90
CA LEU A 10 -1.53 -4.80 -2.10
C LEU A 10 -2.87 -4.38 -2.68
N SER A 11 -3.85 -5.29 -2.71
CA SER A 11 -5.22 -4.97 -3.16
C SER A 11 -5.84 -3.88 -2.30
N ARG A 12 -5.75 -3.98 -0.97
CA ARG A 12 -6.24 -2.97 -0.02
C ARG A 12 -5.52 -1.62 -0.22
N ALA A 13 -4.22 -1.64 -0.41
CA ALA A 13 -3.44 -0.44 -0.67
C ALA A 13 -3.91 0.27 -1.95
N ILE A 14 -4.08 -0.46 -3.07
CA ILE A 14 -4.58 0.08 -4.33
C ILE A 14 -6.00 0.67 -4.16
N ILE A 15 -6.89 -0.04 -3.47
CA ILE A 15 -8.27 0.40 -3.22
C ILE A 15 -8.29 1.73 -2.46
N SER A 16 -7.45 1.88 -1.44
CA SER A 16 -7.45 3.03 -0.53
C SER A 16 -6.75 4.28 -1.06
N GLN A 17 -5.99 4.19 -2.16
CA GLN A 17 -5.28 5.36 -2.72
C GLN A 17 -6.22 6.54 -2.99
N GLN A 18 -5.84 7.75 -2.56
CA GLN A 18 -6.50 9.02 -2.88
C GLN A 18 -8.01 9.08 -2.54
N ILE A 19 -8.47 8.32 -1.57
CA ILE A 19 -9.85 8.37 -1.08
C ILE A 19 -9.88 8.33 0.45
N SER A 20 -11.01 8.71 1.05
CA SER A 20 -11.18 8.63 2.50
C SER A 20 -11.23 7.18 2.99
N VAL A 21 -10.86 6.96 4.25
CA VAL A 21 -10.93 5.65 4.91
C VAL A 21 -12.34 5.05 4.79
N LYS A 22 -13.37 5.87 4.98
CA LYS A 22 -14.78 5.47 4.90
C LYS A 22 -15.16 4.98 3.49
N ALA A 23 -14.70 5.68 2.45
CA ALA A 23 -14.90 5.27 1.06
C ALA A 23 -14.15 3.97 0.74
N ALA A 24 -12.90 3.83 1.18
CA ALA A 24 -12.10 2.62 0.99
C ALA A 24 -12.76 1.40 1.65
N GLN A 25 -13.27 1.54 2.88
CA GLN A 25 -13.99 0.48 3.58
C GLN A 25 -15.26 0.06 2.83
N SER A 26 -16.06 1.02 2.33
CA SER A 26 -17.27 0.73 1.56
C SER A 26 -16.97 -0.03 0.28
N ILE A 27 -15.94 0.39 -0.47
CA ILE A 27 -15.50 -0.29 -1.70
C ILE A 27 -14.97 -1.69 -1.39
N SER A 28 -14.11 -1.83 -0.38
CA SER A 28 -13.57 -3.12 0.05
C SER A 28 -14.67 -4.10 0.42
N ARG A 29 -15.68 -3.65 1.17
CA ARG A 29 -16.84 -4.48 1.53
C ARG A 29 -17.57 -4.98 0.29
N LYS A 30 -17.95 -4.10 -0.64
CA LYS A 30 -18.64 -4.48 -1.89
C LYS A 30 -17.82 -5.45 -2.73
N LEU A 31 -16.50 -5.23 -2.83
CA LEU A 31 -15.61 -6.15 -3.53
C LEU A 31 -15.54 -7.52 -2.87
N THR A 32 -15.51 -7.57 -1.53
CA THR A 32 -15.50 -8.85 -0.80
C THR A 32 -16.85 -9.57 -0.91
N GLU A 33 -17.97 -8.86 -0.89
CA GLU A 33 -19.30 -9.43 -1.11
C GLU A 33 -19.42 -10.04 -2.50
N GLU A 34 -18.96 -9.34 -3.56
CA GLU A 34 -19.08 -9.79 -4.94
C GLU A 34 -17.98 -10.79 -5.35
N PHE A 35 -16.73 -10.61 -4.91
CA PHE A 35 -15.56 -11.34 -5.38
C PHE A 35 -14.77 -12.04 -4.25
N GLY A 36 -15.28 -12.09 -3.03
CA GLY A 36 -14.60 -12.71 -1.92
C GLY A 36 -14.66 -14.25 -1.93
N ASN A 37 -13.72 -14.86 -1.25
CA ASN A 37 -13.70 -16.27 -0.94
C ASN A 37 -14.35 -16.55 0.43
N LYS A 38 -14.46 -17.83 0.80
CA LYS A 38 -15.07 -18.27 2.08
C LYS A 38 -14.38 -17.70 3.34
N ASN A 39 -13.15 -17.21 3.21
CA ASN A 39 -12.37 -16.64 4.31
C ASN A 39 -12.51 -15.10 4.40
N GLY A 40 -13.37 -14.49 3.59
CA GLY A 40 -13.56 -13.03 3.57
C GLY A 40 -12.44 -12.25 2.90
N ASN A 41 -11.53 -12.92 2.17
CA ASN A 41 -10.49 -12.27 1.36
C ASN A 41 -10.93 -12.23 -0.10
N LEU A 42 -10.34 -11.33 -0.90
CA LEU A 42 -10.57 -11.28 -2.34
C LEU A 42 -10.08 -12.58 -3.02
N ASP A 43 -10.91 -13.13 -3.89
CA ASP A 43 -10.56 -14.31 -4.68
C ASP A 43 -9.83 -13.88 -5.96
N ILE A 44 -8.60 -14.36 -6.11
CA ILE A 44 -7.71 -14.00 -7.23
C ILE A 44 -8.34 -14.35 -8.58
N GLU A 45 -8.91 -15.55 -8.71
CA GLU A 45 -9.51 -16.01 -9.97
C GLU A 45 -10.79 -15.24 -10.31
N ARG A 46 -11.63 -14.95 -9.31
CA ARG A 46 -12.85 -14.16 -9.51
C ARG A 46 -12.53 -12.74 -9.95
N ILE A 47 -11.54 -12.07 -9.32
CA ILE A 47 -11.08 -10.73 -9.71
C ILE A 47 -10.48 -10.78 -11.13
N PHE A 48 -9.63 -11.75 -11.44
CA PHE A 48 -9.02 -11.87 -12.76
C PHE A 48 -10.06 -12.01 -13.87
N LYS A 49 -11.08 -12.87 -13.67
CA LYS A 49 -12.16 -13.12 -14.64
C LYS A 49 -13.22 -12.02 -14.67
N ALA A 50 -13.24 -11.12 -13.68
CA ALA A 50 -14.24 -10.06 -13.60
C ALA A 50 -14.19 -9.13 -14.82
N ARG A 51 -15.35 -8.70 -15.30
CA ARG A 51 -15.44 -7.58 -16.26
C ARG A 51 -15.14 -6.27 -15.55
N HIS A 52 -14.51 -5.32 -16.23
CA HIS A 52 -14.17 -4.01 -15.65
C HIS A 52 -15.39 -3.29 -15.08
N GLU A 53 -16.54 -3.39 -15.76
CA GLU A 53 -17.80 -2.75 -15.35
C GLU A 53 -18.26 -3.24 -13.98
N LYS A 54 -18.09 -4.55 -13.67
CA LYS A 54 -18.43 -5.11 -12.37
C LYS A 54 -17.53 -4.59 -11.25
N LEU A 55 -16.22 -4.49 -11.50
CA LEU A 55 -15.27 -3.91 -10.55
C LEU A 55 -15.57 -2.42 -10.30
N LYS A 56 -15.92 -1.68 -11.35
CA LYS A 56 -16.33 -0.27 -11.25
C LYS A 56 -17.64 -0.12 -10.48
N ALA A 57 -18.60 -1.02 -10.66
CA ALA A 57 -19.86 -1.03 -9.91
C ALA A 57 -19.66 -1.15 -8.40
N CYS A 58 -18.55 -1.78 -7.96
CA CYS A 58 -18.15 -1.80 -6.55
C CYS A 58 -17.58 -0.44 -6.05
N GLY A 59 -17.34 0.52 -6.98
CA GLY A 59 -16.83 1.85 -6.64
C GLY A 59 -15.36 2.09 -7.01
N LEU A 60 -14.72 1.19 -7.76
CA LEU A 60 -13.35 1.41 -8.25
C LEU A 60 -13.34 2.39 -9.42
N SER A 61 -12.31 3.24 -9.49
CA SER A 61 -11.99 3.99 -10.70
C SER A 61 -11.52 3.04 -11.81
N GLN A 62 -11.54 3.50 -13.07
CA GLN A 62 -11.05 2.73 -14.22
C GLN A 62 -9.62 2.20 -13.98
N ASN A 63 -8.71 3.08 -13.52
CA ASN A 63 -7.31 2.72 -13.27
C ASN A 63 -7.17 1.69 -12.14
N LYS A 64 -7.88 1.86 -11.02
CA LYS A 64 -7.83 0.91 -9.90
C LYS A 64 -8.39 -0.46 -10.29
N ALA A 65 -9.46 -0.51 -11.08
CA ALA A 65 -9.99 -1.77 -11.61
C ALA A 65 -8.95 -2.48 -12.48
N GLN A 66 -8.25 -1.72 -13.35
CA GLN A 66 -7.16 -2.26 -14.16
C GLN A 66 -6.00 -2.77 -13.30
N TYR A 67 -5.55 -1.98 -12.31
CA TYR A 67 -4.45 -2.38 -11.41
C TYR A 67 -4.79 -3.65 -10.61
N LEU A 68 -6.02 -3.75 -10.12
CA LEU A 68 -6.45 -4.92 -9.37
C LEU A 68 -6.50 -6.18 -10.25
N LYS A 69 -6.92 -6.06 -11.51
CA LYS A 69 -6.88 -7.16 -12.48
C LYS A 69 -5.44 -7.58 -12.84
N GLU A 70 -4.56 -6.64 -13.07
CA GLU A 70 -3.14 -6.93 -13.34
C GLU A 70 -2.47 -7.58 -12.13
N LEU A 71 -2.74 -7.09 -10.92
CA LEU A 71 -2.26 -7.68 -9.68
C LEU A 71 -2.76 -9.14 -9.53
N SER A 72 -4.05 -9.39 -9.84
CA SER A 72 -4.62 -10.74 -9.78
C SER A 72 -4.01 -11.67 -10.83
N LYS A 73 -3.67 -11.17 -12.03
CA LYS A 73 -2.93 -11.92 -13.04
C LYS A 73 -1.55 -12.34 -12.52
N HIS A 74 -0.77 -11.39 -11.97
CA HIS A 74 0.53 -11.71 -11.39
C HIS A 74 0.43 -12.72 -10.24
N ALA A 75 -0.60 -12.60 -9.39
CA ALA A 75 -0.83 -13.55 -8.29
C ALA A 75 -1.14 -14.96 -8.80
N ARG A 76 -2.03 -15.07 -9.79
CA ARG A 76 -2.40 -16.34 -10.42
C ARG A 76 -1.21 -17.00 -11.11
N ASP A 77 -0.42 -16.22 -11.84
CA ASP A 77 0.75 -16.69 -12.60
C ASP A 77 1.99 -16.90 -11.69
N ARG A 78 1.83 -16.78 -10.36
CA ARG A 78 2.88 -16.94 -9.33
C ARG A 78 4.08 -16.01 -9.53
N GLN A 79 3.83 -14.83 -10.06
CA GLN A 79 4.85 -13.79 -10.32
C GLN A 79 4.95 -12.77 -9.17
N LEU A 80 4.05 -12.83 -8.18
CA LEU A 80 4.19 -12.01 -6.99
C LEU A 80 5.21 -12.64 -6.04
N PRO A 81 6.12 -11.83 -5.45
CA PRO A 81 7.01 -12.32 -4.42
C PRO A 81 6.20 -12.83 -3.22
N SER A 82 6.64 -13.91 -2.62
CA SER A 82 6.04 -14.41 -1.39
C SER A 82 6.36 -13.49 -0.20
N GLY A 83 5.52 -13.52 0.82
CA GLY A 83 5.80 -12.77 2.05
C GLY A 83 7.11 -13.17 2.73
N GLU A 84 7.53 -14.44 2.59
CA GLU A 84 8.79 -14.92 3.16
C GLU A 84 10.00 -14.38 2.37
N GLU A 85 9.94 -14.35 1.05
CA GLU A 85 10.97 -13.71 0.22
C GLU A 85 11.12 -12.23 0.57
N LEU A 86 10.00 -11.50 0.67
CA LEU A 86 10.02 -10.08 1.03
C LEU A 86 10.56 -9.82 2.44
N LYS A 87 10.38 -10.75 3.39
CA LYS A 87 10.98 -10.63 4.73
C LYS A 87 12.50 -10.72 4.71
N CYS A 88 13.07 -11.50 3.81
CA CYS A 88 14.52 -11.66 3.67
C CYS A 88 15.20 -10.50 2.93
N MET A 89 14.44 -9.69 2.19
CA MET A 89 14.93 -8.54 1.44
C MET A 89 15.16 -7.32 2.35
N SER A 90 16.08 -6.45 1.96
CA SER A 90 16.21 -5.10 2.52
C SER A 90 15.00 -4.23 2.16
N ASN A 91 14.82 -3.10 2.85
CA ASN A 91 13.71 -2.18 2.54
C ASN A 91 13.77 -1.65 1.10
N SER A 92 14.96 -1.37 0.57
CA SER A 92 15.16 -0.92 -0.82
C SER A 92 14.76 -2.01 -1.81
N GLU A 93 15.22 -3.24 -1.61
CA GLU A 93 14.88 -4.36 -2.49
C GLU A 93 13.38 -4.64 -2.52
N VAL A 94 12.69 -4.53 -1.36
CA VAL A 94 11.23 -4.65 -1.31
C VAL A 94 10.55 -3.54 -2.11
N VAL A 95 10.98 -2.28 -1.94
CA VAL A 95 10.45 -1.15 -2.71
C VAL A 95 10.67 -1.37 -4.21
N ASP A 96 11.88 -1.73 -4.63
CA ASP A 96 12.21 -1.98 -6.04
C ASP A 96 11.40 -3.16 -6.62
N SER A 97 11.15 -4.19 -5.83
CA SER A 97 10.34 -5.33 -6.25
C SER A 97 8.88 -4.96 -6.42
N LEU A 98 8.28 -4.27 -5.43
CA LEU A 98 6.85 -3.96 -5.44
C LEU A 98 6.49 -2.83 -6.42
N THR A 99 7.38 -1.88 -6.66
CA THR A 99 7.13 -0.77 -7.62
C THR A 99 7.13 -1.21 -9.09
N LYS A 100 7.56 -2.43 -9.40
CA LYS A 100 7.37 -3.04 -10.72
C LYS A 100 5.90 -3.38 -11.00
N LEU A 101 5.09 -3.49 -9.96
CA LEU A 101 3.66 -3.76 -10.09
C LEU A 101 2.91 -2.47 -10.43
N LYS A 102 2.08 -2.53 -11.46
CA LYS A 102 1.31 -1.38 -11.91
C LYS A 102 0.32 -0.90 -10.84
N GLY A 103 0.33 0.38 -10.57
CA GLY A 103 -0.48 0.97 -9.49
C GLY A 103 0.17 0.91 -8.10
N VAL A 104 1.37 0.35 -7.96
CA VAL A 104 2.13 0.34 -6.72
C VAL A 104 3.30 1.31 -6.83
N GLY A 105 3.19 2.48 -6.21
CA GLY A 105 4.28 3.45 -6.10
C GLY A 105 5.14 3.23 -4.85
N LYS A 106 6.24 3.99 -4.75
CA LYS A 106 7.17 3.96 -3.62
C LYS A 106 6.44 4.10 -2.28
N TRP A 107 5.60 5.11 -2.14
CA TRP A 107 4.81 5.32 -0.91
C TRP A 107 3.95 4.10 -0.55
N THR A 108 3.31 3.46 -1.53
CA THR A 108 2.51 2.24 -1.29
C THR A 108 3.39 1.08 -0.80
N ALA A 109 4.58 0.91 -1.39
CA ALA A 109 5.53 -0.11 -0.96
C ALA A 109 6.06 0.16 0.46
N GLU A 110 6.31 1.43 0.82
CA GLU A 110 6.69 1.85 2.16
C GLU A 110 5.57 1.57 3.18
N MET A 111 4.30 1.80 2.84
CA MET A 111 3.16 1.43 3.69
C MET A 111 3.08 -0.09 3.92
N ILE A 112 3.35 -0.89 2.91
CA ILE A 112 3.45 -2.36 3.06
C ILE A 112 4.59 -2.74 4.02
N LEU A 113 5.76 -2.11 3.91
CA LEU A 113 6.87 -2.34 4.82
C LEU A 113 6.51 -2.02 6.27
N ILE A 114 5.87 -0.89 6.51
CA ILE A 114 5.49 -0.43 7.86
C ILE A 114 4.36 -1.31 8.43
N PHE A 115 3.24 -1.42 7.73
CA PHE A 115 2.01 -1.98 8.30
C PHE A 115 1.87 -3.49 8.11
N GLN A 116 2.42 -4.07 7.03
CA GLN A 116 2.32 -5.49 6.79
C GLN A 116 3.53 -6.28 7.33
N PHE A 117 4.72 -5.70 7.23
CA PHE A 117 5.95 -6.36 7.67
C PHE A 117 6.46 -5.85 9.03
N GLY A 118 5.91 -4.77 9.57
CA GLY A 118 6.33 -4.22 10.86
C GLY A 118 7.78 -3.73 10.87
N ARG A 119 8.30 -3.27 9.72
CA ARG A 119 9.67 -2.76 9.63
C ARG A 119 9.80 -1.49 10.46
N ALA A 120 10.72 -1.50 11.42
CA ALA A 120 10.88 -0.40 12.38
C ALA A 120 11.49 0.87 11.76
N ASP A 121 12.35 0.74 10.74
CA ASP A 121 13.15 1.84 10.20
C ASP A 121 12.84 2.14 8.72
N VAL A 122 11.62 2.55 8.44
CA VAL A 122 11.16 3.03 7.12
C VAL A 122 10.78 4.50 7.26
N LEU A 123 11.17 5.33 6.29
CA LEU A 123 10.77 6.73 6.20
C LEU A 123 9.99 6.97 4.91
N ALA A 124 8.68 7.19 5.04
CA ALA A 124 7.81 7.53 3.92
C ALA A 124 7.90 9.04 3.61
N VAL A 125 9.03 9.47 3.07
CA VAL A 125 9.35 10.89 2.85
C VAL A 125 8.38 11.58 1.88
N ASP A 126 7.73 10.80 1.01
CA ASP A 126 6.75 11.28 0.04
C ASP A 126 5.33 11.40 0.62
N ASP A 127 5.12 10.96 1.87
CA ASP A 127 3.84 11.09 2.53
C ASP A 127 3.53 12.56 2.85
N LEU A 128 2.45 13.08 2.23
CA LEU A 128 2.05 14.47 2.39
C LEU A 128 1.60 14.79 3.82
N ALA A 129 0.93 13.85 4.50
CA ALA A 129 0.47 14.06 5.87
C ALA A 129 1.67 14.15 6.83
N LEU A 130 2.66 13.28 6.64
CA LEU A 130 3.90 13.32 7.39
C LEU A 130 4.68 14.63 7.16
N ARG A 131 4.80 15.07 5.90
CA ARG A 131 5.48 16.34 5.57
C ARG A 131 4.76 17.55 6.14
N LYS A 132 3.42 17.55 6.15
CA LYS A 132 2.61 18.57 6.79
C LYS A 132 2.75 18.56 8.31
N GLY A 133 2.64 17.39 8.94
CA GLY A 133 2.84 17.25 10.39
C GLY A 133 4.21 17.77 10.83
N HIS A 134 5.27 17.39 10.11
CA HIS A 134 6.61 17.91 10.37
C HIS A 134 6.71 19.43 10.14
N GLY A 135 6.03 19.99 9.13
CA GLY A 135 5.98 21.41 8.89
C GLY A 135 5.31 22.18 10.04
N ILE A 136 4.22 21.65 10.57
CA ILE A 136 3.52 22.19 11.75
C ILE A 136 4.44 22.17 12.97
N LEU A 137 5.11 21.04 13.21
CA LEU A 137 6.07 20.87 14.32
C LEU A 137 7.19 21.92 14.28
N LEU A 138 7.63 22.30 13.08
CA LEU A 138 8.63 23.35 12.88
C LEU A 138 8.07 24.77 12.82
N GLY A 139 6.80 24.98 13.08
CA GLY A 139 6.16 26.32 13.05
C GLY A 139 6.15 26.98 11.67
N LYS A 140 6.17 26.22 10.58
CA LYS A 140 6.22 26.75 9.22
C LYS A 140 4.89 27.37 8.81
N LYS A 141 4.92 28.56 8.21
CA LYS A 141 3.72 29.26 7.71
C LYS A 141 2.91 28.42 6.70
N ASN A 142 3.58 27.68 5.84
CA ASN A 142 2.93 26.83 4.82
C ASN A 142 2.61 25.41 5.32
N HIS A 143 2.88 25.12 6.60
CA HIS A 143 2.64 23.83 7.22
C HIS A 143 3.13 22.61 6.40
N GLU A 144 4.17 22.76 5.59
CA GLU A 144 4.75 21.68 4.82
C GLU A 144 6.28 21.77 4.79
N SER A 145 6.93 20.65 5.02
CA SER A 145 8.38 20.51 4.92
C SER A 145 8.80 19.91 3.57
N SER A 146 9.97 20.33 3.08
CA SER A 146 10.56 19.65 1.93
C SER A 146 11.00 18.21 2.29
N ARG A 147 11.23 17.40 1.28
CA ARG A 147 11.75 16.04 1.48
C ARG A 147 13.08 16.06 2.23
N GLU A 148 14.01 16.90 1.81
CA GLU A 148 15.36 17.03 2.38
C GLU A 148 15.32 17.45 3.86
N GLN A 149 14.40 18.35 4.19
CA GLN A 149 14.21 18.79 5.58
C GLN A 149 13.70 17.64 6.45
N LEU A 150 12.71 16.91 5.97
CA LEU A 150 12.18 15.74 6.68
C LEU A 150 13.23 14.64 6.80
N GLU A 151 13.96 14.32 5.73
CA GLU A 151 15.04 13.32 5.76
C GLU A 151 16.12 13.67 6.77
N THR A 152 16.55 14.94 6.79
CA THR A 152 17.56 15.43 7.74
C THR A 152 17.05 15.35 9.18
N TYR A 153 15.82 15.77 9.40
CA TYR A 153 15.22 15.70 10.74
C TYR A 153 15.03 14.25 11.21
N ALA A 154 14.55 13.37 10.34
CA ALA A 154 14.25 11.98 10.65
C ALA A 154 15.50 11.10 10.91
N LYS A 155 16.72 11.62 10.70
CA LYS A 155 17.95 10.91 11.10
C LYS A 155 17.96 10.60 12.60
N ARG A 156 17.39 11.48 13.43
CA ARG A 156 17.28 11.30 14.90
C ARG A 156 16.27 10.25 15.33
N TRP A 157 15.36 9.84 14.42
CA TRP A 157 14.36 8.79 14.68
C TRP A 157 14.90 7.38 14.47
N ARG A 158 16.12 7.24 13.90
CA ARG A 158 16.74 5.93 13.71
C ARG A 158 16.98 5.23 15.05
N PRO A 159 16.78 3.92 15.12
CA PRO A 159 16.33 2.98 14.08
C PRO A 159 14.80 2.80 14.01
N TYR A 160 14.03 3.77 14.49
CA TYR A 160 12.56 3.67 14.64
C TYR A 160 11.80 4.70 13.80
N ARG A 161 12.27 4.98 12.57
CA ARG A 161 11.66 5.98 11.69
C ARG A 161 10.21 5.69 11.34
N SER A 162 9.79 4.41 11.31
CA SER A 162 8.39 4.03 11.11
C SER A 162 7.47 4.53 12.21
N ALA A 163 7.94 4.53 13.47
CA ALA A 163 7.19 5.15 14.58
C ALA A 163 7.05 6.66 14.37
N GLY A 164 8.15 7.35 13.96
CA GLY A 164 8.11 8.77 13.64
C GLY A 164 7.19 9.12 12.46
N CYS A 165 6.94 8.18 11.54
CA CYS A 165 5.95 8.35 10.47
C CYS A 165 4.51 8.23 10.96
N TRP A 166 4.28 7.56 12.08
CA TRP A 166 2.94 7.32 12.63
C TRP A 166 2.46 8.47 13.52
N TYR A 167 3.35 9.07 14.32
CA TYR A 167 3.04 10.16 15.26
C TYR A 167 3.21 11.55 14.62
#